data_93bb65fcf6258b71827b0fc0c5249039
#
_entry.id   93bb65fcf6258b71827b0fc0c5249039
#
_cell.length_a   1.000
_cell.length_b   1.000
_cell.length_c   1.000
_cell.angle_alpha   90.00
_cell.angle_beta   90.00
_cell.angle_gamma   90.00
#
_symmetry.space_group_name_H-M   'P 1'
#
loop_
_entity.id
_entity.type
_entity.pdbx_description
1 polymer ?
#
loop_
_entity_poly.entity_id
_entity_poly.type
_entity_poly.pdbx_seq_one_letter_code
_entity_poly.pdbx_strand_id
1 'polypeptide(L)'
;MVAELAVRQHGVVSVGQLRRIGLDADAVARRVTAGHLYRLHEGVYAVGRPALSWRGTYLAAVLACGAGAVLSHWSAGRVLGLTERTRITVTIPRARAGPAGIEVHRSRILTPRDFTELDGIPVTSVARTLLDLAAVASRRELARLVDRAERLRMFDLSAVDEALSRARGRRGAQALRAAVADWRPRDTRSELEDGFADLVDASRLDPPLFNVLVEGERDRHEVDALWPVQRVVVELDGFAYHRTRRDRERDAEKDADLELAGYRVVRLTGGDVTKRRDRTTRRLERLILGLGGT
;
A
#
# COMPACT_ATOMS: atom_id res chain seq x y z
N MET A 1 19.57 -0.87 29.98
CA MET A 1 19.74 -2.00 29.01
C MET A 1 18.44 -2.78 28.78
N VAL A 2 17.90 -3.60 29.74
CA VAL A 2 16.63 -4.36 29.53
C VAL A 2 15.45 -3.44 29.28
N ALA A 3 15.28 -2.40 30.09
CA ALA A 3 14.20 -1.42 29.95
C ALA A 3 14.27 -0.63 28.62
N GLU A 4 15.44 -0.20 28.22
CA GLU A 4 15.66 0.49 26.95
C GLU A 4 15.33 -0.38 25.74
N LEU A 5 15.73 -1.68 25.79
CA LEU A 5 15.36 -2.65 24.78
C LEU A 5 13.84 -2.82 24.71
N ALA A 6 13.19 -2.97 25.88
CA ALA A 6 11.75 -3.12 25.98
C ALA A 6 10.99 -1.89 25.46
N VAL A 7 11.45 -0.68 25.74
CA VAL A 7 10.84 0.57 25.24
C VAL A 7 10.80 0.56 23.72
N ARG A 8 11.91 0.20 23.06
CA ARG A 8 11.98 0.09 21.60
C ARG A 8 11.17 -1.06 21.02
N GLN A 9 10.78 -2.05 21.83
CA GLN A 9 10.09 -3.26 21.44
C GLN A 9 8.70 -3.38 22.08
N HIS A 10 8.03 -2.28 22.32
CA HIS A 10 6.65 -2.25 22.83
C HIS A 10 6.46 -3.04 24.14
N GLY A 11 7.48 -3.07 24.98
CA GLY A 11 7.46 -3.77 26.27
C GLY A 11 7.83 -5.25 26.21
N VAL A 12 8.34 -5.77 25.10
CA VAL A 12 8.60 -7.19 24.89
C VAL A 12 10.09 -7.46 24.65
N VAL A 13 10.58 -8.57 25.18
CA VAL A 13 11.96 -9.04 24.94
C VAL A 13 11.98 -10.55 24.77
N SER A 14 12.92 -11.07 23.96
CA SER A 14 13.17 -12.49 23.86
C SER A 14 14.37 -12.93 24.73
N VAL A 15 14.38 -14.21 25.14
CA VAL A 15 15.51 -14.81 25.89
C VAL A 15 16.82 -14.70 25.11
N GLY A 16 16.78 -14.80 23.78
CA GLY A 16 17.98 -14.63 22.94
C GLY A 16 18.54 -13.21 22.99
N GLN A 17 17.66 -12.19 23.09
CA GLN A 17 18.08 -10.81 23.28
C GLN A 17 18.62 -10.56 24.69
N LEU A 18 17.97 -11.13 25.72
CA LEU A 18 18.44 -11.07 27.10
C LEU A 18 19.84 -11.68 27.26
N ARG A 19 20.10 -12.83 26.64
CA ARG A 19 21.43 -13.47 26.61
C ARG A 19 22.48 -12.57 25.95
N ARG A 20 22.15 -11.92 24.84
CA ARG A 20 23.08 -11.01 24.13
C ARG A 20 23.49 -9.80 24.97
N ILE A 21 22.65 -9.38 25.90
CA ILE A 21 22.98 -8.30 26.84
C ILE A 21 23.50 -8.81 28.18
N GLY A 22 23.94 -10.08 28.25
CA GLY A 22 24.65 -10.67 29.39
C GLY A 22 23.76 -11.28 30.49
N LEU A 23 22.45 -11.50 30.23
CA LEU A 23 21.59 -12.19 31.19
C LEU A 23 21.59 -13.70 30.90
N ASP A 24 22.10 -14.49 31.85
CA ASP A 24 21.98 -15.94 31.82
C ASP A 24 20.57 -16.44 32.21
N ALA A 25 20.35 -17.72 32.15
CA ALA A 25 19.07 -18.35 32.47
C ALA A 25 18.61 -18.08 33.90
N ASP A 26 19.55 -18.12 34.86
CA ASP A 26 19.25 -17.88 36.28
C ASP A 26 18.88 -16.43 36.55
N ALA A 27 19.57 -15.49 35.90
CA ALA A 27 19.22 -14.07 35.97
C ALA A 27 17.83 -13.77 35.39
N VAL A 28 17.44 -14.47 34.33
CA VAL A 28 16.09 -14.39 33.77
C VAL A 28 15.07 -14.98 34.76
N ALA A 29 15.34 -16.17 35.29
CA ALA A 29 14.47 -16.84 36.28
C ALA A 29 14.20 -15.96 37.50
N ARG A 30 15.28 -15.41 38.10
CA ARG A 30 15.16 -14.46 39.23
C ARG A 30 14.27 -13.27 38.91
N ARG A 31 14.37 -12.72 37.69
CA ARG A 31 13.53 -11.57 37.28
C ARG A 31 12.08 -11.96 37.05
N VAL A 32 11.81 -13.14 36.61
CA VAL A 32 10.43 -13.69 36.50
C VAL A 32 9.84 -13.84 37.90
N THR A 33 10.56 -14.47 38.84
CA THR A 33 10.13 -14.61 40.24
C THR A 33 9.92 -13.29 40.94
N ALA A 34 10.77 -12.29 40.68
CA ALA A 34 10.66 -10.94 41.21
C ALA A 34 9.56 -10.08 40.53
N GLY A 35 8.83 -10.60 39.54
CA GLY A 35 7.78 -9.85 38.84
C GLY A 35 8.29 -8.73 37.92
N HIS A 36 9.55 -8.76 37.53
CA HIS A 36 10.13 -7.81 36.58
C HIS A 36 9.97 -8.29 35.13
N LEU A 37 9.83 -9.61 34.91
CA LEU A 37 9.56 -10.26 33.64
C LEU A 37 8.33 -11.16 33.75
N TYR A 38 7.43 -11.05 32.77
CA TYR A 38 6.22 -11.87 32.70
C TYR A 38 6.29 -12.72 31.44
N ARG A 39 6.23 -14.05 31.58
CA ARG A 39 6.28 -14.97 30.44
C ARG A 39 5.02 -14.86 29.59
N LEU A 40 5.19 -14.54 28.32
CA LEU A 40 4.12 -14.45 27.31
C LEU A 40 4.05 -15.73 26.48
N HIS A 41 5.19 -16.14 25.97
CA HIS A 41 5.42 -17.38 25.23
C HIS A 41 6.72 -18.02 25.69
N GLU A 42 7.04 -19.19 25.16
CA GLU A 42 8.34 -19.81 25.43
C GLU A 42 9.47 -18.87 24.96
N GLY A 43 10.36 -18.50 25.89
CA GLY A 43 11.47 -17.60 25.62
C GLY A 43 11.11 -16.15 25.27
N VAL A 44 9.86 -15.71 25.49
CA VAL A 44 9.41 -14.33 25.25
C VAL A 44 8.72 -13.78 26.50
N TYR A 45 9.10 -12.57 26.89
CA TYR A 45 8.69 -11.94 28.13
C TYR A 45 8.21 -10.51 27.92
N ALA A 46 7.19 -10.11 28.68
CA ALA A 46 6.88 -8.71 28.91
C ALA A 46 7.74 -8.15 30.03
N VAL A 47 8.13 -6.88 29.93
CA VAL A 47 8.96 -6.19 30.93
C VAL A 47 8.10 -5.24 31.75
N GLY A 48 8.18 -5.36 33.08
CA GLY A 48 7.54 -4.47 34.05
C GLY A 48 6.04 -4.71 34.26
N ARG A 49 5.27 -5.10 33.24
CA ARG A 49 3.83 -5.39 33.34
C ARG A 49 3.40 -6.44 32.32
N PRO A 50 2.40 -7.29 32.65
CA PRO A 50 1.93 -8.34 31.74
C PRO A 50 1.03 -7.80 30.60
N ALA A 51 0.37 -6.65 30.82
CA ALA A 51 -0.52 -6.05 29.82
C ALA A 51 0.27 -5.34 28.72
N LEU A 52 0.11 -5.79 27.49
CA LEU A 52 0.75 -5.23 26.31
C LEU A 52 -0.21 -4.39 25.47
N SER A 53 0.36 -3.44 24.75
CA SER A 53 -0.32 -2.86 23.61
C SER A 53 -0.51 -3.92 22.51
N TRP A 54 -1.42 -3.67 21.56
CA TRP A 54 -1.59 -4.57 20.42
C TRP A 54 -0.27 -4.74 19.61
N ARG A 55 0.57 -3.69 19.53
CA ARG A 55 1.90 -3.76 18.91
C ARG A 55 2.83 -4.72 19.67
N GLY A 56 2.84 -4.61 20.99
CA GLY A 56 3.60 -5.53 21.85
C GLY A 56 3.16 -6.98 21.70
N THR A 57 1.84 -7.22 21.61
CA THR A 57 1.28 -8.56 21.37
C THR A 57 1.73 -9.13 20.02
N TYR A 58 1.75 -8.31 18.98
CA TYR A 58 2.22 -8.74 17.65
C TYR A 58 3.71 -9.00 17.60
N LEU A 59 4.53 -8.14 18.23
CA LEU A 59 5.96 -8.38 18.32
C LEU A 59 6.27 -9.62 19.16
N ALA A 60 5.54 -9.85 20.25
CA ALA A 60 5.66 -11.07 21.04
C ALA A 60 5.43 -12.33 20.19
N ALA A 61 4.42 -12.30 19.32
CA ALA A 61 4.13 -13.42 18.42
C ALA A 61 5.27 -13.66 17.41
N VAL A 62 5.82 -12.60 16.83
CA VAL A 62 6.99 -12.70 15.93
C VAL A 62 8.19 -13.30 16.65
N LEU A 63 8.54 -12.76 17.82
CA LEU A 63 9.67 -13.26 18.62
C LEU A 63 9.48 -14.72 19.06
N ALA A 64 8.26 -15.12 19.39
CA ALA A 64 7.94 -16.49 19.77
C ALA A 64 8.07 -17.47 18.59
N CYS A 65 7.81 -17.00 17.38
CA CYS A 65 8.01 -17.80 16.16
C CYS A 65 9.47 -17.90 15.72
N GLY A 66 10.38 -17.09 16.27
CA GLY A 66 11.83 -17.20 16.07
C GLY A 66 12.37 -16.43 14.88
N ALA A 67 13.63 -16.70 14.55
CA ALA A 67 14.36 -15.96 13.52
C ALA A 67 13.70 -16.06 12.13
N GLY A 68 13.60 -14.93 11.44
CA GLY A 68 12.98 -14.81 10.12
C GLY A 68 11.45 -14.87 10.11
N ALA A 69 10.82 -14.87 11.29
CA ALA A 69 9.38 -14.75 11.42
C ALA A 69 8.93 -13.30 11.11
N VAL A 70 7.83 -13.15 10.39
CA VAL A 70 7.24 -11.86 10.06
C VAL A 70 5.72 -11.91 10.25
N LEU A 71 5.10 -10.81 10.68
CA LEU A 71 3.64 -10.71 10.63
C LEU A 71 3.17 -10.83 9.18
N SER A 72 2.05 -11.52 8.97
CA SER A 72 1.49 -11.78 7.65
C SER A 72 -0.04 -11.78 7.66
N HIS A 73 -0.68 -11.95 6.52
CA HIS A 73 -2.13 -12.07 6.40
C HIS A 73 -2.87 -10.97 7.18
N TRP A 74 -3.77 -11.36 8.13
CA TRP A 74 -4.60 -10.42 8.88
C TRP A 74 -3.82 -9.54 9.83
N SER A 75 -2.76 -10.06 10.48
CA SER A 75 -1.90 -9.26 11.35
C SER A 75 -1.15 -8.18 10.58
N ALA A 76 -0.56 -8.54 9.44
CA ALA A 76 0.09 -7.58 8.56
C ALA A 76 -0.93 -6.56 8.03
N GLY A 77 -2.10 -7.03 7.57
CA GLY A 77 -3.18 -6.16 7.13
C GLY A 77 -3.59 -5.13 8.19
N ARG A 78 -3.62 -5.50 9.47
CA ARG A 78 -3.93 -4.58 10.56
C ARG A 78 -2.80 -3.56 10.81
N VAL A 79 -1.56 -4.01 10.85
CA VAL A 79 -0.40 -3.12 11.03
C VAL A 79 -0.30 -2.09 9.89
N LEU A 80 -0.60 -2.53 8.66
CA LEU A 80 -0.64 -1.70 7.45
C LEU A 80 -1.91 -0.83 7.34
N GLY A 81 -2.86 -0.93 8.29
CA GLY A 81 -4.12 -0.17 8.24
C GLY A 81 -5.13 -0.65 7.19
N LEU A 82 -4.93 -1.83 6.61
CA LEU A 82 -5.82 -2.40 5.59
C LEU A 82 -7.09 -3.02 6.19
N THR A 83 -7.04 -3.45 7.45
CA THR A 83 -8.15 -4.13 8.14
C THR A 83 -8.07 -3.92 9.64
N GLU A 84 -9.21 -4.08 10.33
CA GLU A 84 -9.29 -4.03 11.80
C GLU A 84 -9.32 -5.45 12.44
N ARG A 85 -9.15 -6.51 11.65
CA ARG A 85 -9.14 -7.88 12.18
C ARG A 85 -7.95 -8.11 13.11
N THR A 86 -8.20 -8.79 14.25
CA THR A 86 -7.23 -8.95 15.35
C THR A 86 -6.53 -10.30 15.39
N ARG A 87 -6.79 -11.18 14.40
CA ARG A 87 -6.18 -12.51 14.35
C ARG A 87 -4.66 -12.40 14.28
N ILE A 88 -3.94 -13.17 15.11
CA ILE A 88 -2.48 -13.17 15.12
C ILE A 88 -1.98 -14.21 14.11
N THR A 89 -1.37 -13.73 13.04
CA THR A 89 -0.89 -14.55 11.94
C THR A 89 0.57 -14.21 11.61
N VAL A 90 1.42 -15.21 11.60
CA VAL A 90 2.86 -15.08 11.37
C VAL A 90 3.30 -16.02 10.25
N THR A 91 4.15 -15.56 9.37
CA THR A 91 4.81 -16.40 8.37
C THR A 91 6.26 -16.68 8.78
N ILE A 92 6.67 -17.94 8.68
CA ILE A 92 8.02 -18.42 9.04
C ILE A 92 8.69 -19.10 7.83
N PRO A 93 10.04 -19.04 7.73
CA PRO A 93 10.75 -19.69 6.62
C PRO A 93 10.87 -21.22 6.78
N ARG A 94 10.92 -21.70 8.00
CA ARG A 94 11.09 -23.14 8.31
C ARG A 94 9.87 -23.70 9.01
N ALA A 95 9.52 -24.96 8.73
CA ALA A 95 8.41 -25.64 9.39
C ALA A 95 8.69 -25.80 10.89
N ARG A 96 7.75 -25.32 11.70
CA ARG A 96 7.77 -25.44 13.16
C ARG A 96 6.33 -25.35 13.64
N ALA A 97 6.01 -26.03 14.75
CA ALA A 97 4.74 -25.85 15.44
C ALA A 97 4.64 -24.41 15.97
N GLY A 98 3.52 -23.76 15.72
CA GLY A 98 3.26 -22.42 16.24
C GLY A 98 2.96 -22.42 17.74
N PRO A 99 3.31 -21.35 18.46
CA PRO A 99 2.82 -21.15 19.82
C PRO A 99 1.30 -21.06 19.87
N ALA A 100 0.71 -21.42 21.02
CA ALA A 100 -0.74 -21.31 21.21
C ALA A 100 -1.24 -19.89 20.93
N GLY A 101 -2.38 -19.78 20.22
CA GLY A 101 -3.01 -18.50 19.85
C GLY A 101 -2.39 -17.79 18.63
N ILE A 102 -1.36 -18.36 18.02
CA ILE A 102 -0.71 -17.81 16.82
C ILE A 102 -0.94 -18.76 15.65
N GLU A 103 -1.57 -18.23 14.59
CA GLU A 103 -1.70 -18.94 13.32
C GLU A 103 -0.38 -18.81 12.54
N VAL A 104 0.27 -19.94 12.29
CA VAL A 104 1.58 -19.96 11.63
C VAL A 104 1.46 -20.48 10.19
N HIS A 105 1.90 -19.66 9.25
CA HIS A 105 2.07 -20.04 7.86
C HIS A 105 3.54 -20.27 7.54
N ARG A 106 3.78 -21.11 6.55
CA ARG A 106 5.14 -21.40 6.07
C ARG A 106 5.32 -20.82 4.67
N SER A 107 6.42 -20.09 4.47
CA SER A 107 6.88 -19.71 3.15
C SER A 107 8.37 -19.99 3.00
N ARG A 108 8.72 -20.84 2.04
CA ARG A 108 10.13 -21.09 1.67
C ARG A 108 10.72 -19.96 0.83
N ILE A 109 9.88 -19.06 0.33
CA ILE A 109 10.22 -18.04 -0.66
C ILE A 109 9.82 -16.67 -0.09
N LEU A 110 10.40 -16.31 1.07
CA LEU A 110 10.39 -14.93 1.55
C LEU A 110 11.67 -14.25 1.07
N THR A 111 11.53 -13.29 0.18
CA THR A 111 12.65 -12.46 -0.25
C THR A 111 12.66 -11.14 0.53
N PRO A 112 13.76 -10.38 0.56
CA PRO A 112 13.80 -9.07 1.19
C PRO A 112 12.71 -8.08 0.70
N ARG A 113 12.17 -8.28 -0.51
CA ARG A 113 11.07 -7.47 -1.07
C ARG A 113 9.69 -7.83 -0.50
N ASP A 114 9.58 -9.00 0.12
CA ASP A 114 8.31 -9.51 0.65
C ASP A 114 7.99 -8.99 2.05
N PHE A 115 8.93 -8.33 2.73
CA PHE A 115 8.72 -7.82 4.09
C PHE A 115 9.45 -6.51 4.33
N THR A 116 9.02 -5.79 5.34
CA THR A 116 9.59 -4.55 5.83
C THR A 116 9.50 -4.53 7.35
N GLU A 117 9.94 -3.44 7.96
CA GLU A 117 9.78 -3.21 9.39
C GLU A 117 8.94 -1.94 9.61
N LEU A 118 7.91 -2.05 10.43
CA LEU A 118 7.09 -0.92 10.87
C LEU A 118 7.10 -0.85 12.39
N ASP A 119 7.53 0.29 12.94
CA ASP A 119 7.65 0.49 14.39
C ASP A 119 8.44 -0.64 15.09
N GLY A 120 9.50 -1.15 14.49
CA GLY A 120 10.29 -2.26 15.04
C GLY A 120 9.65 -3.64 14.90
N ILE A 121 8.55 -3.78 14.15
CA ILE A 121 7.83 -5.03 13.95
C ILE A 121 8.06 -5.52 12.52
N PRO A 122 8.67 -6.69 12.30
CA PRO A 122 8.76 -7.29 10.98
C PRO A 122 7.38 -7.66 10.43
N VAL A 123 7.05 -7.16 9.26
CA VAL A 123 5.73 -7.31 8.62
C VAL A 123 5.87 -7.54 7.13
N THR A 124 4.98 -8.33 6.52
CA THR A 124 4.95 -8.48 5.05
C THR A 124 4.62 -7.15 4.38
N SER A 125 5.27 -6.88 3.23
CA SER A 125 4.96 -5.72 2.38
C SER A 125 3.50 -5.72 1.96
N VAL A 126 2.96 -4.59 1.51
CA VAL A 126 1.56 -4.49 1.08
C VAL A 126 1.24 -5.50 -0.02
N ALA A 127 2.07 -5.59 -1.07
CA ALA A 127 1.88 -6.54 -2.17
C ALA A 127 1.87 -7.98 -1.66
N ARG A 128 2.79 -8.33 -0.78
CA ARG A 128 2.86 -9.66 -0.18
C ARG A 128 1.68 -9.93 0.75
N THR A 129 1.25 -8.97 1.55
CA THR A 129 0.09 -9.07 2.43
C THR A 129 -1.20 -9.31 1.63
N LEU A 130 -1.41 -8.57 0.53
CA LEU A 130 -2.54 -8.79 -0.37
C LEU A 130 -2.53 -10.18 -0.98
N LEU A 131 -1.35 -10.69 -1.39
CA LEU A 131 -1.19 -12.05 -1.90
C LEU A 131 -1.50 -13.11 -0.84
N ASP A 132 -1.05 -12.92 0.39
CA ASP A 132 -1.33 -13.83 1.50
C ASP A 132 -2.83 -13.82 1.85
N LEU A 133 -3.44 -12.64 1.92
CA LEU A 133 -4.87 -12.47 2.19
C LEU A 133 -5.75 -13.03 1.06
N ALA A 134 -5.31 -12.98 -0.19
CA ALA A 134 -6.02 -13.56 -1.32
C ALA A 134 -6.23 -15.08 -1.20
N ALA A 135 -5.43 -15.77 -0.39
CA ALA A 135 -5.58 -17.20 -0.12
C ALA A 135 -6.68 -17.54 0.91
N VAL A 136 -7.09 -16.56 1.73
CA VAL A 136 -7.95 -16.78 2.91
C VAL A 136 -9.16 -15.84 2.97
N ALA A 137 -9.13 -14.72 2.26
CA ALA A 137 -10.24 -13.77 2.18
C ALA A 137 -11.24 -14.16 1.09
N SER A 138 -12.49 -13.75 1.24
CA SER A 138 -13.47 -13.81 0.15
C SER A 138 -13.10 -12.80 -0.95
N ARG A 139 -13.60 -13.03 -2.18
CA ARG A 139 -13.37 -12.11 -3.31
C ARG A 139 -13.77 -10.66 -2.98
N ARG A 140 -14.90 -10.49 -2.29
CA ARG A 140 -15.40 -9.17 -1.88
C ARG A 140 -14.51 -8.50 -0.82
N GLU A 141 -13.98 -9.26 0.12
CA GLU A 141 -13.03 -8.74 1.12
C GLU A 141 -11.72 -8.36 0.47
N LEU A 142 -11.20 -9.19 -0.43
CA LEU A 142 -9.97 -8.90 -1.16
C LEU A 142 -10.07 -7.62 -1.97
N ALA A 143 -11.18 -7.40 -2.69
CA ALA A 143 -11.42 -6.15 -3.40
C ALA A 143 -11.39 -4.94 -2.46
N ARG A 144 -12.05 -5.02 -1.28
CA ARG A 144 -12.01 -3.95 -0.27
C ARG A 144 -10.60 -3.68 0.28
N LEU A 145 -9.78 -4.72 0.42
CA LEU A 145 -8.39 -4.59 0.88
C LEU A 145 -7.53 -3.88 -0.17
N VAL A 146 -7.71 -4.20 -1.45
CA VAL A 146 -7.06 -3.50 -2.57
C VAL A 146 -7.49 -2.03 -2.59
N ASP A 147 -8.80 -1.76 -2.55
CA ASP A 147 -9.34 -0.39 -2.49
C ASP A 147 -8.83 0.39 -1.27
N ARG A 148 -8.65 -0.29 -0.15
CA ARG A 148 -8.11 0.35 1.07
C ARG A 148 -6.64 0.68 0.91
N ALA A 149 -5.83 -0.22 0.35
CA ALA A 149 -4.43 0.03 0.07
C ALA A 149 -4.25 1.22 -0.88
N GLU A 150 -5.11 1.34 -1.88
CA GLU A 150 -5.15 2.48 -2.80
C GLU A 150 -5.47 3.79 -2.08
N ARG A 151 -6.55 3.83 -1.31
CA ARG A 151 -6.92 5.03 -0.53
C ARG A 151 -5.82 5.48 0.43
N LEU A 152 -5.04 4.54 0.97
CA LEU A 152 -3.89 4.83 1.83
C LEU A 152 -2.63 5.19 1.02
N ARG A 153 -2.70 5.21 -0.32
CA ARG A 153 -1.57 5.42 -1.24
C ARG A 153 -0.41 4.45 -1.02
N MET A 154 -0.73 3.23 -0.63
CA MET A 154 0.23 2.15 -0.37
C MET A 154 0.18 1.06 -1.43
N PHE A 155 -0.80 1.12 -2.36
CA PHE A 155 -0.94 0.16 -3.44
C PHE A 155 0.08 0.44 -4.54
N ASP A 156 0.81 -0.61 -4.92
CA ASP A 156 1.78 -0.60 -6.02
C ASP A 156 1.54 -1.84 -6.88
N LEU A 157 0.98 -1.64 -8.08
CA LEU A 157 0.66 -2.73 -9.00
C LEU A 157 1.90 -3.47 -9.46
N SER A 158 3.03 -2.76 -9.66
CA SER A 158 4.29 -3.38 -10.05
C SER A 158 4.80 -4.35 -9.00
N ALA A 159 4.79 -3.91 -7.73
CA ALA A 159 5.14 -4.78 -6.61
C ALA A 159 4.20 -5.98 -6.49
N VAL A 160 2.89 -5.78 -6.76
CA VAL A 160 1.90 -6.87 -6.79
C VAL A 160 2.19 -7.83 -7.95
N ASP A 161 2.48 -7.35 -9.15
CA ASP A 161 2.81 -8.19 -10.31
C ASP A 161 4.12 -8.95 -10.10
N GLU A 162 5.12 -8.32 -9.49
CA GLU A 162 6.35 -8.99 -9.10
C GLU A 162 6.09 -10.10 -8.06
N ALA A 163 5.28 -9.83 -7.03
CA ALA A 163 4.89 -10.84 -6.05
C ALA A 163 4.12 -12.00 -6.70
N LEU A 164 3.20 -11.70 -7.64
CA LEU A 164 2.44 -12.69 -8.41
C LEU A 164 3.31 -13.52 -9.35
N SER A 165 4.36 -12.94 -9.94
CA SER A 165 5.29 -13.66 -10.82
C SER A 165 6.05 -14.74 -10.07
N ARG A 166 6.44 -14.46 -8.82
CA ARG A 166 7.10 -15.41 -7.91
C ARG A 166 6.15 -16.42 -7.29
N ALA A 167 4.84 -16.14 -7.31
CA ALA A 167 3.80 -16.94 -6.66
C ALA A 167 3.08 -17.91 -7.61
N ARG A 168 3.73 -18.37 -8.69
CA ARG A 168 3.12 -19.31 -9.65
C ARG A 168 2.62 -20.56 -8.93
N GLY A 169 1.35 -20.93 -9.18
CA GLY A 169 0.70 -22.08 -8.54
C GLY A 169 0.33 -21.90 -7.07
N ARG A 170 0.59 -20.74 -6.46
CA ARG A 170 0.23 -20.46 -5.08
C ARG A 170 -1.28 -20.18 -4.97
N ARG A 171 -1.88 -20.73 -3.88
CA ARG A 171 -3.27 -20.42 -3.54
C ARG A 171 -3.43 -18.90 -3.38
N GLY A 172 -4.51 -18.34 -3.91
CA GLY A 172 -4.82 -16.92 -3.87
C GLY A 172 -4.22 -16.08 -5.01
N ALA A 173 -3.18 -16.55 -5.71
CA ALA A 173 -2.58 -15.79 -6.81
C ALA A 173 -3.58 -15.45 -7.93
N GLN A 174 -4.46 -16.39 -8.29
CA GLN A 174 -5.51 -16.14 -9.28
C GLN A 174 -6.55 -15.14 -8.76
N ALA A 175 -6.94 -15.25 -7.48
CA ALA A 175 -7.90 -14.34 -6.89
C ALA A 175 -7.35 -12.91 -6.83
N LEU A 176 -6.05 -12.75 -6.49
CA LEU A 176 -5.41 -11.43 -6.50
C LEU A 176 -5.31 -10.87 -7.92
N ARG A 177 -4.92 -11.67 -8.93
CA ARG A 177 -4.93 -11.23 -10.33
C ARG A 177 -6.30 -10.71 -10.75
N ALA A 178 -7.36 -11.44 -10.39
CA ALA A 178 -8.73 -11.01 -10.69
C ALA A 178 -9.12 -9.74 -9.94
N ALA A 179 -8.73 -9.61 -8.66
CA ALA A 179 -9.03 -8.43 -7.86
C ALA A 179 -8.33 -7.16 -8.37
N VAL A 180 -7.12 -7.30 -8.94
CA VAL A 180 -6.36 -6.17 -9.49
C VAL A 180 -6.52 -6.03 -11.02
N ALA A 181 -7.36 -6.83 -11.66
CA ALA A 181 -7.57 -6.76 -13.11
C ALA A 181 -8.09 -5.39 -13.56
N ASP A 182 -8.97 -4.79 -12.75
CA ASP A 182 -9.51 -3.44 -13.01
C ASP A 182 -8.51 -2.32 -12.76
N TRP A 183 -7.37 -2.63 -12.11
CA TRP A 183 -6.27 -1.71 -11.85
C TRP A 183 -5.16 -1.83 -12.90
N ARG A 184 -5.24 -2.83 -13.77
CA ARG A 184 -4.31 -2.94 -14.90
C ARG A 184 -4.71 -1.92 -15.96
N PRO A 185 -3.73 -1.28 -16.61
CA PRO A 185 -4.02 -0.47 -17.78
C PRO A 185 -4.78 -1.35 -18.77
N ARG A 186 -6.05 -1.09 -18.96
CA ARG A 186 -6.83 -1.65 -20.07
C ARG A 186 -6.57 -0.83 -21.33
N ASP A 187 -6.13 0.40 -21.09
CA ASP A 187 -5.94 1.38 -22.13
C ASP A 187 -4.45 1.71 -22.21
N THR A 188 -3.87 1.50 -23.36
CA THR A 188 -2.60 2.14 -23.72
C THR A 188 -2.80 3.66 -23.69
N ARG A 189 -1.73 4.46 -23.67
CA ARG A 189 -1.85 5.93 -23.75
C ARG A 189 -2.73 6.33 -24.94
N SER A 190 -2.62 5.65 -26.06
CA SER A 190 -3.44 5.90 -27.26
C SER A 190 -4.94 5.56 -27.05
N GLU A 191 -5.29 4.46 -26.37
CA GLU A 191 -6.69 4.12 -26.08
C GLU A 191 -7.37 5.11 -25.14
N LEU A 192 -6.61 5.69 -24.18
CA LEU A 192 -7.12 6.74 -23.31
C LEU A 192 -7.32 8.06 -24.06
N GLU A 193 -6.37 8.40 -24.93
CA GLU A 193 -6.46 9.55 -25.83
C GLU A 193 -7.64 9.40 -26.80
N ASP A 194 -7.81 8.22 -27.41
CA ASP A 194 -8.94 7.90 -28.29
C ASP A 194 -10.29 7.98 -27.56
N GLY A 195 -10.37 7.36 -26.38
CA GLY A 195 -11.58 7.44 -25.54
C GLY A 195 -11.90 8.83 -25.06
N PHE A 196 -10.90 9.68 -24.85
CA PHE A 196 -11.10 11.08 -24.52
C PHE A 196 -11.54 11.89 -25.76
N ALA A 197 -10.97 11.64 -26.92
CA ALA A 197 -11.43 12.24 -28.19
C ALA A 197 -12.90 11.90 -28.46
N ASP A 198 -13.28 10.62 -28.32
CA ASP A 198 -14.68 10.18 -28.43
C ASP A 198 -15.61 10.86 -27.38
N LEU A 199 -15.09 11.16 -26.18
CA LEU A 199 -15.86 11.88 -25.15
C LEU A 199 -16.09 13.32 -25.58
N VAL A 200 -15.09 13.98 -26.14
CA VAL A 200 -15.17 15.35 -26.64
C VAL A 200 -16.12 15.41 -27.83
N ASP A 201 -16.00 14.50 -28.81
CA ASP A 201 -16.85 14.44 -30.01
C ASP A 201 -18.33 14.23 -29.67
N ALA A 202 -18.62 13.49 -28.60
CA ALA A 202 -19.99 13.28 -28.13
C ALA A 202 -20.51 14.41 -27.24
N SER A 203 -19.71 15.43 -26.96
CA SER A 203 -20.04 16.60 -26.12
C SER A 203 -20.42 17.83 -26.95
N ARG A 204 -20.66 18.95 -26.28
CA ARG A 204 -20.86 20.26 -26.90
C ARG A 204 -19.59 21.11 -26.98
N LEU A 205 -18.44 20.50 -26.69
CA LEU A 205 -17.17 21.18 -26.67
C LEU A 205 -16.57 21.25 -28.07
N ASP A 206 -15.94 22.36 -28.39
CA ASP A 206 -15.06 22.43 -29.54
C ASP A 206 -13.86 21.50 -29.32
N PRO A 207 -13.31 20.87 -30.36
CA PRO A 207 -12.13 20.02 -30.24
C PRO A 207 -10.95 20.78 -29.62
N PRO A 208 -10.23 20.20 -28.66
CA PRO A 208 -9.00 20.77 -28.13
C PRO A 208 -7.85 20.61 -29.12
N LEU A 209 -6.76 21.30 -28.84
CA LEU A 209 -5.46 20.96 -29.42
C LEU A 209 -4.88 19.78 -28.64
N PHE A 210 -4.55 18.69 -29.34
CA PHE A 210 -3.97 17.50 -28.73
C PHE A 210 -2.44 17.51 -28.79
N ASN A 211 -1.79 16.96 -27.77
CA ASN A 211 -0.33 16.73 -27.70
C ASN A 211 0.48 18.00 -28.07
N VAL A 212 0.20 19.11 -27.40
CA VAL A 212 0.82 20.40 -27.69
C VAL A 212 1.77 20.86 -26.59
N LEU A 213 2.78 21.62 -26.99
CA LEU A 213 3.66 22.31 -26.06
C LEU A 213 3.01 23.62 -25.62
N VAL A 214 2.92 23.80 -24.32
CA VAL A 214 2.36 24.98 -23.65
C VAL A 214 3.46 25.69 -22.87
N GLU A 215 3.52 27.01 -22.96
CA GLU A 215 4.42 27.80 -22.13
C GLU A 215 3.84 27.95 -20.73
N GLY A 216 4.55 27.37 -19.72
CA GLY A 216 4.33 27.64 -18.33
C GLY A 216 4.97 28.96 -17.90
N GLU A 217 5.03 29.21 -16.58
CA GLU A 217 5.70 30.40 -16.03
C GLU A 217 7.24 30.30 -16.17
N ARG A 218 7.80 29.09 -16.04
CA ARG A 218 9.24 28.83 -16.04
C ARG A 218 9.71 27.99 -17.22
N ASP A 219 8.92 26.97 -17.58
CA ASP A 219 9.29 25.94 -18.55
C ASP A 219 8.16 25.68 -19.56
N ARG A 220 8.52 24.99 -20.64
CA ARG A 220 7.56 24.47 -21.61
C ARG A 220 7.15 23.06 -21.24
N HIS A 221 5.85 22.79 -21.28
CA HIS A 221 5.27 21.51 -20.94
C HIS A 221 4.45 20.95 -22.09
N GLU A 222 4.69 19.70 -22.45
CA GLU A 222 3.78 18.95 -23.31
C GLU A 222 2.54 18.58 -22.52
N VAL A 223 1.34 18.85 -23.06
CA VAL A 223 0.04 18.56 -22.46
C VAL A 223 -0.81 17.72 -23.41
N ASP A 224 -1.63 16.82 -22.86
CA ASP A 224 -2.42 15.87 -23.68
C ASP A 224 -3.54 16.59 -24.44
N ALA A 225 -4.21 17.59 -23.83
CA ALA A 225 -5.20 18.41 -24.53
C ALA A 225 -5.26 19.85 -23.99
N LEU A 226 -5.52 20.82 -24.88
CA LEU A 226 -5.57 22.25 -24.55
C LEU A 226 -6.76 22.93 -25.22
N TRP A 227 -7.53 23.69 -24.46
CA TRP A 227 -8.41 24.74 -24.94
C TRP A 227 -7.77 26.12 -24.71
N PRO A 228 -7.12 26.69 -25.74
CA PRO A 228 -6.26 27.85 -25.54
C PRO A 228 -7.06 29.13 -25.15
N VAL A 229 -8.26 29.32 -25.68
CA VAL A 229 -9.10 30.48 -25.37
C VAL A 229 -9.56 30.47 -23.92
N GLN A 230 -9.91 29.31 -23.41
CA GLN A 230 -10.37 29.09 -22.02
C GLN A 230 -9.22 28.87 -21.04
N ARG A 231 -8.01 28.70 -21.57
CA ARG A 231 -6.82 28.38 -20.79
C ARG A 231 -7.01 27.12 -19.92
N VAL A 232 -7.67 26.09 -20.47
CA VAL A 232 -7.90 24.80 -19.82
C VAL A 232 -6.99 23.77 -20.43
N VAL A 233 -6.17 23.13 -19.58
CA VAL A 233 -5.31 21.98 -19.90
C VAL A 233 -5.95 20.73 -19.34
N VAL A 234 -6.00 19.67 -20.13
CA VAL A 234 -6.35 18.33 -19.67
C VAL A 234 -5.13 17.43 -19.77
N GLU A 235 -4.81 16.77 -18.66
CA GLU A 235 -3.83 15.71 -18.56
C GLU A 235 -4.55 14.38 -18.42
N LEU A 236 -4.24 13.45 -19.30
CA LEU A 236 -4.81 12.11 -19.31
C LEU A 236 -3.89 11.19 -18.49
N ASP A 237 -4.23 11.01 -17.23
CA ASP A 237 -3.54 10.06 -16.37
C ASP A 237 -3.94 8.64 -16.78
N GLY A 238 -3.28 8.10 -17.79
CA GLY A 238 -3.19 6.66 -17.99
C GLY A 238 -2.68 6.07 -16.70
N PHE A 239 -3.21 4.91 -16.26
CA PHE A 239 -2.87 4.30 -14.97
C PHE A 239 -1.35 4.25 -14.75
N ALA A 240 -0.80 5.32 -14.23
CA ALA A 240 0.63 5.47 -13.96
C ALA A 240 0.97 4.79 -12.62
N TYR A 241 0.95 3.46 -12.62
CA TYR A 241 1.30 2.63 -11.46
C TYR A 241 2.79 2.63 -11.13
N HIS A 242 3.62 3.35 -11.91
CA HIS A 242 5.06 3.41 -11.73
C HIS A 242 5.56 4.78 -11.29
N ARG A 243 4.66 5.69 -10.87
CA ARG A 243 5.12 7.02 -10.42
C ARG A 243 5.90 6.88 -9.12
N THR A 244 7.22 7.00 -9.24
CA THR A 244 8.10 7.16 -8.09
C THR A 244 7.73 8.44 -7.34
N ARG A 245 8.21 8.62 -6.10
CA ARG A 245 8.07 9.89 -5.39
C ARG A 245 8.55 11.07 -6.25
N ARG A 246 9.65 10.88 -6.98
CA ARG A 246 10.25 11.87 -7.87
C ARG A 246 9.35 12.22 -9.06
N ASP A 247 8.64 11.23 -9.62
CA ASP A 247 7.69 11.49 -10.72
C ASP A 247 6.51 12.32 -10.24
N ARG A 248 5.99 12.05 -9.04
CA ARG A 248 4.91 12.85 -8.43
C ARG A 248 5.34 14.27 -8.10
N GLU A 249 6.58 14.47 -7.65
CA GLU A 249 7.16 15.79 -7.41
C GLU A 249 7.24 16.58 -8.73
N ARG A 250 7.72 15.96 -9.81
CA ARG A 250 7.77 16.58 -11.16
C ARG A 250 6.40 16.91 -11.72
N ASP A 251 5.40 16.03 -11.54
CA ASP A 251 4.03 16.28 -11.98
C ASP A 251 3.40 17.45 -11.23
N ALA A 252 3.63 17.53 -9.91
CA ALA A 252 3.16 18.65 -9.10
C ALA A 252 3.86 19.97 -9.48
N GLU A 253 5.15 19.92 -9.81
CA GLU A 253 5.91 21.08 -10.31
C GLU A 253 5.36 21.55 -11.66
N LYS A 254 5.08 20.61 -12.60
CA LYS A 254 4.46 20.92 -13.90
C LYS A 254 3.08 21.58 -13.72
N ASP A 255 2.22 21.00 -12.87
CA ASP A 255 0.89 21.55 -12.61
C ASP A 255 0.97 22.97 -12.03
N ALA A 256 1.85 23.17 -11.03
CA ALA A 256 2.05 24.49 -10.43
C ALA A 256 2.58 25.52 -11.43
N ASP A 257 3.48 25.12 -12.31
CA ASP A 257 4.05 26.01 -13.33
C ASP A 257 2.99 26.45 -14.37
N LEU A 258 2.15 25.52 -14.81
CA LEU A 258 1.02 25.80 -15.70
C LEU A 258 -0.05 26.68 -15.00
N GLU A 259 -0.35 26.44 -13.72
CA GLU A 259 -1.30 27.22 -12.95
C GLU A 259 -0.81 28.66 -12.74
N LEU A 260 0.48 28.86 -12.45
CA LEU A 260 1.11 30.18 -12.35
C LEU A 260 1.05 30.94 -13.68
N ALA A 261 1.19 30.23 -14.81
CA ALA A 261 0.99 30.79 -16.15
C ALA A 261 -0.49 31.08 -16.47
N GLY A 262 -1.41 30.82 -15.53
CA GLY A 262 -2.85 31.11 -15.66
C GLY A 262 -3.66 30.03 -16.37
N TYR A 263 -3.14 28.83 -16.52
CA TYR A 263 -3.91 27.69 -17.01
C TYR A 263 -4.63 26.98 -15.86
N ARG A 264 -5.79 26.42 -16.14
CA ARG A 264 -6.49 25.51 -15.25
C ARG A 264 -6.19 24.08 -15.66
N VAL A 265 -5.48 23.33 -14.82
CA VAL A 265 -5.12 21.95 -15.08
C VAL A 265 -6.21 20.99 -14.58
N VAL A 266 -6.65 20.07 -15.44
CA VAL A 266 -7.66 19.06 -15.15
C VAL A 266 -7.05 17.69 -15.43
N ARG A 267 -6.88 16.86 -14.40
CA ARG A 267 -6.43 15.47 -14.58
C ARG A 267 -7.62 14.54 -14.70
N LEU A 268 -7.59 13.69 -15.73
CA LEU A 268 -8.60 12.66 -15.99
C LEU A 268 -7.95 11.29 -16.00
N THR A 269 -8.54 10.37 -15.28
CA THR A 269 -8.13 8.96 -15.27
C THR A 269 -8.90 8.17 -16.32
N GLY A 270 -8.45 6.95 -16.68
CA GLY A 270 -9.21 6.05 -17.55
C GLY A 270 -10.63 5.78 -17.03
N GLY A 271 -10.84 5.73 -15.71
CA GLY A 271 -12.17 5.62 -15.12
C GLY A 271 -13.06 6.85 -15.34
N ASP A 272 -12.47 8.04 -15.46
CA ASP A 272 -13.22 9.27 -15.79
C ASP A 272 -13.69 9.25 -17.24
N VAL A 273 -12.84 8.79 -18.14
CA VAL A 273 -13.12 8.74 -19.58
C VAL A 273 -14.10 7.61 -19.93
N THR A 274 -14.05 6.47 -19.23
CA THR A 274 -14.87 5.28 -19.54
C THR A 274 -16.11 5.14 -18.66
N LYS A 275 -15.93 5.03 -17.33
CA LYS A 275 -17.01 4.71 -16.39
C LYS A 275 -17.81 5.92 -15.91
N ARG A 276 -17.20 7.10 -15.88
CA ARG A 276 -17.81 8.35 -15.39
C ARG A 276 -17.99 9.37 -16.50
N ARG A 277 -18.09 8.91 -17.75
CA ARG A 277 -18.13 9.70 -18.97
C ARG A 277 -19.07 10.90 -18.87
N ASP A 278 -20.35 10.70 -18.53
CA ASP A 278 -21.36 11.78 -18.42
C ASP A 278 -21.00 12.83 -17.35
N ARG A 279 -20.44 12.39 -16.24
CA ARG A 279 -20.00 13.31 -15.17
C ARG A 279 -18.79 14.13 -15.62
N THR A 280 -17.87 13.49 -16.31
CA THR A 280 -16.65 14.13 -16.84
C THR A 280 -17.02 15.13 -17.92
N THR A 281 -17.89 14.77 -18.85
CA THR A 281 -18.41 15.67 -19.89
C THR A 281 -19.04 16.91 -19.27
N ARG A 282 -20.00 16.76 -18.36
CA ARG A 282 -20.63 17.90 -17.67
C ARG A 282 -19.63 18.78 -16.91
N ARG A 283 -18.61 18.20 -16.32
CA ARG A 283 -17.54 18.97 -15.65
C ARG A 283 -16.73 19.78 -16.63
N LEU A 284 -16.33 19.22 -17.75
CA LEU A 284 -15.57 19.91 -18.80
C LEU A 284 -16.42 20.99 -19.47
N GLU A 285 -17.68 20.71 -19.81
CA GLU A 285 -18.59 21.68 -20.37
C GLU A 285 -18.78 22.93 -19.47
N ARG A 286 -18.93 22.73 -18.16
CA ARG A 286 -18.97 23.86 -17.21
C ARG A 286 -17.69 24.67 -17.19
N LEU A 287 -16.54 24.01 -17.26
CA LEU A 287 -15.23 24.68 -17.21
C LEU A 287 -14.92 25.45 -18.50
N ILE A 288 -15.30 24.90 -19.65
CA ILE A 288 -14.90 25.38 -20.95
C ILE A 288 -15.98 26.35 -21.54
N LEU A 289 -17.26 26.02 -21.41
CA LEU A 289 -18.35 26.84 -21.91
C LEU A 289 -18.82 27.94 -20.93
N GLY A 290 -18.24 27.98 -19.72
CA GLY A 290 -18.65 28.96 -18.71
C GLY A 290 -20.06 28.75 -18.19
N LEU A 291 -20.67 27.58 -18.36
CA LEU A 291 -22.02 27.26 -17.89
C LEU A 291 -21.99 27.10 -16.35
N GLY A 292 -21.71 28.23 -15.69
CA GLY A 292 -21.85 28.37 -14.25
C GLY A 292 -23.31 28.31 -13.89
N GLY A 293 -23.70 27.39 -12.99
CA GLY A 293 -25.06 27.32 -12.49
C GLY A 293 -25.49 28.63 -11.84
N THR A 294 -26.63 29.09 -12.22
CA THR A 294 -27.53 29.95 -11.43
C THR A 294 -27.99 29.16 -10.21
#